data_ebd1b02bdba750c15a1b5517a5b89304
#
_entry.id   ebd1b02bdba750c15a1b5517a5b89304
#
_cell.length_a   1.000
_cell.length_b   1.000
_cell.length_c   1.000
_cell.angle_alpha   90.00
_cell.angle_beta   90.00
_cell.angle_gamma   90.00
#
_symmetry.space_group_name_H-M   'P 1'
#
loop_
_entity.id
_entity.type
_entity.pdbx_description
1 polymer ?
#
loop_
_entity_poly.entity_id
_entity_poly.type
_entity_poly.pdbx_seq_one_letter_code
_entity_poly.pdbx_strand_id
1 'polypeptide(L)'
;MKNFLPIGSVVLLKEASKRLMICGRIQMRADEGERKLYDYCGCLYPEGILDLERTFLFNNEDIDKVFYMGMQDEEEFKFRAYILDKVKDNPLGEKIGNMSENAYE
;
A
#
# COMPACT_ATOMS: atom_id res chain seq x y z
N MET A 1 3.59 10.60 -11.66
CA MET A 1 2.52 9.57 -11.56
C MET A 1 2.98 8.46 -10.64
N LYS A 2 2.16 8.14 -9.66
CA LYS A 2 2.50 7.05 -8.74
C LYS A 2 2.34 5.71 -9.42
N ASN A 3 3.28 4.82 -9.17
CA ASN A 3 3.25 3.47 -9.69
C ASN A 3 3.27 2.53 -8.47
N PHE A 4 2.13 1.93 -8.19
CA PHE A 4 1.98 1.10 -7.01
C PHE A 4 2.63 -0.27 -7.21
N LEU A 5 3.44 -0.66 -6.21
CA LEU A 5 4.00 -2.00 -6.19
C LEU A 5 2.91 -3.00 -5.83
N PRO A 6 2.98 -4.22 -6.36
CA PRO A 6 1.96 -5.23 -6.05
C PRO A 6 2.08 -5.75 -4.63
N ILE A 7 1.00 -6.34 -4.15
CA ILE A 7 0.97 -7.03 -2.86
C ILE A 7 2.03 -8.14 -2.86
N GLY A 8 2.72 -8.30 -1.75
CA GLY A 8 3.76 -9.30 -1.61
C GLY A 8 5.15 -8.81 -1.96
N SER A 9 5.28 -7.57 -2.46
CA SER A 9 6.59 -7.00 -2.73
C SER A 9 7.35 -6.80 -1.42
N VAL A 10 8.66 -7.05 -1.44
CA VAL A 10 9.52 -6.91 -0.26
C VAL A 10 10.46 -5.74 -0.49
N VAL A 11 10.42 -4.79 0.43
CA VAL A 11 11.13 -3.52 0.29
C VAL A 11 11.92 -3.19 1.54
N LEU A 12 12.86 -2.26 1.38
CA LEU A 12 13.57 -1.64 2.50
C LEU A 12 13.31 -0.14 2.43
N LEU A 13 12.87 0.42 3.53
CA LEU A 13 12.65 1.87 3.62
C LEU A 13 13.97 2.59 3.84
N LYS A 14 14.01 3.88 3.49
CA LYS A 14 15.17 4.72 3.71
C LYS A 14 15.50 4.75 5.20
N GLU A 15 16.77 4.66 5.53
CA GLU A 15 17.29 4.69 6.90
C GLU A 15 16.81 3.53 7.78
N ALA A 16 16.19 2.52 7.18
CA ALA A 16 15.75 1.34 7.92
C ALA A 16 16.71 0.18 7.68
N SER A 17 16.70 -0.78 8.59
CA SER A 17 17.52 -1.99 8.49
C SER A 17 16.68 -3.25 8.35
N LYS A 18 15.37 -3.15 8.57
CA LYS A 18 14.47 -4.29 8.53
C LYS A 18 13.57 -4.22 7.31
N ARG A 19 13.53 -5.30 6.54
CA ARG A 19 12.68 -5.38 5.35
C ARG A 19 11.21 -5.47 5.72
N LEU A 20 10.37 -4.93 4.86
CA LEU A 20 8.92 -4.99 5.01
C LEU A 20 8.31 -5.63 3.77
N MET A 21 7.23 -6.38 3.95
CA MET A 21 6.45 -6.91 2.84
C MET A 21 5.16 -6.10 2.73
N ILE A 22 4.84 -5.69 1.51
CA ILE A 22 3.62 -4.93 1.25
C ILE A 22 2.43 -5.86 1.35
N CYS A 23 1.51 -5.55 2.26
CA CYS A 23 0.30 -6.35 2.49
C CYS A 23 -0.98 -5.55 2.25
N GLY A 24 -0.88 -4.28 1.95
CA GLY A 24 -2.03 -3.44 1.62
C GLY A 24 -1.61 -2.21 0.85
N ARG A 25 -2.56 -1.63 0.13
CA ARG A 25 -2.33 -0.40 -0.64
C ARG A 25 -3.45 0.58 -0.35
N ILE A 26 -3.13 1.87 -0.45
CA ILE A 26 -4.08 2.97 -0.23
C ILE A 26 -4.72 2.83 1.15
N GLN A 27 -3.92 3.10 2.15
CA GLN A 27 -4.36 3.02 3.54
C GLN A 27 -4.50 4.42 4.11
N MET A 28 -5.59 4.67 4.77
CA MET A 28 -5.83 5.96 5.40
C MET A 28 -5.70 5.83 6.91
N ARG A 29 -4.98 6.78 7.49
CA ARG A 29 -4.86 6.89 8.93
C ARG A 29 -5.51 8.19 9.38
N ALA A 30 -6.35 8.10 10.40
CA ALA A 30 -6.98 9.26 11.01
C ALA A 30 -6.45 9.41 12.44
N ASP A 31 -5.63 10.44 12.66
CA ASP A 31 -5.04 10.75 13.95
C ASP A 31 -5.36 12.17 14.31
N GLU A 32 -5.89 12.40 15.52
CA GLU A 32 -6.10 13.74 16.06
C GLU A 32 -6.87 14.68 15.11
N GLY A 33 -7.84 14.12 14.39
CA GLY A 33 -8.65 14.90 13.46
C GLY A 33 -8.04 15.08 12.09
N GLU A 34 -6.81 14.65 11.88
CA GLU A 34 -6.17 14.69 10.57
C GLU A 34 -6.33 13.35 9.87
N ARG A 35 -6.58 13.43 8.57
CA ARG A 35 -6.62 12.25 7.69
C ARG A 35 -5.39 12.26 6.82
N LYS A 36 -4.68 11.14 6.82
CA LYS A 36 -3.48 11.01 6.01
C LYS A 36 -3.56 9.73 5.20
N LEU A 37 -3.34 9.85 3.90
CA LEU A 37 -3.37 8.73 2.98
C LEU A 37 -1.96 8.25 2.74
N TYR A 38 -1.77 6.94 2.89
CA TYR A 38 -0.49 6.29 2.63
C TYR A 38 -0.63 5.34 1.45
N ASP A 39 0.44 5.24 0.66
CA ASP A 39 0.44 4.36 -0.50
C ASP A 39 0.36 2.89 -0.10
N TYR A 40 1.02 2.51 1.01
CA TYR A 40 1.15 1.11 1.40
C TYR A 40 0.96 0.89 2.89
N CYS A 41 0.56 -0.34 3.19
CA CYS A 41 0.66 -0.93 4.50
C CYS A 41 1.59 -2.14 4.39
N GLY A 42 2.53 -2.28 5.31
CA GLY A 42 3.48 -3.38 5.28
C GLY A 42 3.61 -4.07 6.62
N CYS A 43 4.13 -5.28 6.58
CA CYS A 43 4.47 -6.05 7.76
C CYS A 43 5.94 -6.44 7.71
N LEU A 44 6.48 -6.85 8.84
CA LEU A 44 7.88 -7.29 8.91
C LEU A 44 8.11 -8.50 8.02
N TYR A 45 9.23 -8.54 7.35
CA TYR A 45 9.65 -9.69 6.56
C TYR A 45 10.93 -10.28 7.17
N PRO A 46 11.01 -11.59 7.45
CA PRO A 46 10.06 -12.65 7.14
C PRO A 46 9.03 -12.94 8.24
N GLU A 47 8.98 -12.18 9.30
CA GLU A 47 8.15 -12.50 10.47
C GLU A 47 6.65 -12.42 10.17
N GLY A 48 6.23 -11.53 9.29
CA GLY A 48 4.82 -11.34 8.99
C GLY A 48 4.15 -10.39 9.99
N ILE A 49 2.84 -10.51 10.09
CA ILE A 49 2.07 -9.70 11.03
C ILE A 49 2.06 -10.40 12.38
N LEU A 50 2.84 -9.87 13.31
CA LEU A 50 2.91 -10.41 14.66
C LEU A 50 1.83 -9.81 15.55
N ASP A 51 1.40 -8.60 15.24
CA ASP A 51 0.41 -7.85 15.99
C ASP A 51 -0.32 -6.95 15.00
N LEU A 52 -1.64 -7.07 14.92
CA LEU A 52 -2.44 -6.30 13.97
C LEU A 52 -2.30 -4.79 14.17
N GLU A 53 -1.91 -4.35 15.37
CA GLU A 53 -1.70 -2.94 15.65
C GLU A 53 -0.31 -2.46 15.26
N ARG A 54 0.58 -3.37 14.85
CA ARG A 54 1.95 -3.05 14.49
C ARG A 54 2.21 -3.28 13.01
N THR A 55 1.42 -2.66 12.19
CA THR A 55 1.69 -2.58 10.76
C THR A 55 2.31 -1.22 10.46
N PHE A 56 2.98 -1.12 9.32
CA PHE A 56 3.74 0.06 8.96
C PHE A 56 3.10 0.72 7.75
N LEU A 57 2.79 2.01 7.88
CA LEU A 57 2.25 2.79 6.77
C LEU A 57 3.38 3.61 6.16
N PHE A 58 3.50 3.58 4.84
CA PHE A 58 4.57 4.29 4.15
C PHE A 58 4.18 4.59 2.72
N ASN A 59 4.97 5.44 2.07
CA ASN A 59 4.72 5.90 0.71
C ASN A 59 5.82 5.44 -0.23
N ASN A 60 5.59 5.55 -1.54
CA ASN A 60 6.59 5.21 -2.55
C ASN A 60 7.92 5.91 -2.31
N GLU A 61 7.87 7.20 -1.96
CA GLU A 61 9.09 7.99 -1.74
C GLU A 61 9.90 7.53 -0.53
N ASP A 62 9.32 6.74 0.35
CA ASP A 62 10.02 6.22 1.53
C ASP A 62 10.83 4.96 1.22
N ILE A 63 10.63 4.36 0.06
CA ILE A 63 11.29 3.12 -0.31
C ILE A 63 12.68 3.39 -0.84
N ASP A 64 13.67 2.68 -0.28
CA ASP A 64 15.06 2.74 -0.74
C ASP A 64 15.35 1.63 -1.75
N LYS A 65 14.93 0.40 -1.45
CA LYS A 65 15.21 -0.77 -2.29
C LYS A 65 14.02 -1.68 -2.40
N VAL A 66 13.86 -2.31 -3.56
CA VAL A 66 12.87 -3.37 -3.79
C VAL A 66 13.65 -4.67 -3.96
N PHE A 67 13.47 -5.61 -3.03
CA PHE A 67 14.16 -6.90 -3.07
C PHE A 67 13.39 -7.93 -3.87
N TYR A 68 12.08 -7.84 -3.85
CA TYR A 68 11.22 -8.80 -4.52
C TYR A 68 9.96 -8.10 -4.98
N MET A 69 9.60 -8.34 -6.23
CA MET A 69 8.37 -7.80 -6.79
C MET A 69 7.28 -8.86 -6.66
N GLY A 70 6.19 -8.49 -6.01
CA GLY A 70 5.07 -9.41 -5.84
C GLY A 70 4.44 -9.80 -7.17
N MET A 71 3.50 -10.73 -7.11
CA MET A 71 2.84 -11.25 -8.30
C MET A 71 2.12 -10.15 -9.06
N GLN A 72 2.27 -10.16 -10.37
CA GLN A 72 1.59 -9.24 -11.26
C GLN A 72 0.92 -10.02 -12.38
N ASP A 73 -0.35 -9.81 -12.56
CA ASP A 73 -1.13 -10.42 -13.62
C ASP A 73 -2.17 -9.43 -14.13
N GLU A 74 -3.04 -9.88 -15.02
CA GLU A 74 -4.06 -9.00 -15.60
C GLU A 74 -4.98 -8.42 -14.54
N GLU A 75 -5.38 -9.20 -13.56
CA GLU A 75 -6.23 -8.74 -12.48
C GLU A 75 -5.55 -7.65 -11.66
N GLU A 76 -4.28 -7.83 -11.36
CA GLU A 76 -3.49 -6.84 -10.62
C GLU A 76 -3.39 -5.53 -11.41
N PHE A 77 -3.15 -5.61 -12.73
CA PHE A 77 -3.05 -4.40 -13.55
C PHE A 77 -4.37 -3.65 -13.61
N LYS A 78 -5.48 -4.36 -13.69
CA LYS A 78 -6.80 -3.73 -13.67
C LYS A 78 -7.08 -3.05 -12.33
N PHE A 79 -6.77 -3.72 -11.25
CA PHE A 79 -6.96 -3.14 -9.91
C PHE A 79 -6.07 -1.93 -9.71
N ARG A 80 -4.81 -2.01 -10.13
CA ARG A 80 -3.87 -0.90 -10.02
C ARG A 80 -4.37 0.34 -10.78
N ALA A 81 -4.89 0.13 -11.97
CA ALA A 81 -5.45 1.22 -12.75
C ALA A 81 -6.67 1.83 -12.04
N TYR A 82 -7.50 1.00 -11.44
CA TYR A 82 -8.66 1.43 -10.70
C TYR A 82 -8.28 2.31 -9.50
N ILE A 83 -7.31 1.87 -8.68
CA ILE A 83 -6.91 2.64 -7.51
C ILE A 83 -6.20 3.94 -7.88
N LEU A 84 -5.42 3.94 -8.97
CA LEU A 84 -4.79 5.16 -9.45
C LEU A 84 -5.83 6.21 -9.83
N ASP A 85 -6.88 5.78 -10.51
CA ASP A 85 -7.97 6.66 -10.88
C ASP A 85 -8.71 7.20 -9.66
N LYS A 86 -8.97 6.34 -8.67
CA LYS A 86 -9.68 6.74 -7.46
C LYS A 86 -8.85 7.68 -6.58
N VAL A 87 -7.56 7.45 -6.49
CA VAL A 87 -6.67 8.33 -5.73
C VAL A 87 -6.62 9.71 -6.38
N LYS A 88 -6.61 9.77 -7.70
CA LYS A 88 -6.62 11.03 -8.44
C LYS A 88 -7.88 11.85 -8.15
N ASP A 89 -9.03 11.19 -8.07
CA ASP A 89 -10.32 11.85 -7.86
C ASP A 89 -10.61 12.10 -6.38
N ASN A 90 -9.95 11.37 -5.49
CA ASN A 90 -10.21 11.45 -4.06
C ASN A 90 -8.91 11.28 -3.27
N PRO A 91 -8.04 12.29 -3.28
CA PRO A 91 -6.72 12.17 -2.67
C PRO A 91 -6.72 11.87 -1.18
N LEU A 92 -7.83 12.11 -0.48
CA LEU A 92 -7.94 11.78 0.94
C LEU A 92 -8.48 10.37 1.18
N GLY A 93 -8.83 9.66 0.13
CA GLY A 93 -9.24 8.26 0.22
C GLY A 93 -10.58 8.01 0.89
N GLU A 94 -11.43 9.02 0.97
CA GLU A 94 -12.67 8.93 1.73
C GLU A 94 -13.63 7.84 1.25
N LYS A 95 -13.58 7.51 -0.05
CA LYS A 95 -14.47 6.53 -0.63
C LYS A 95 -13.78 5.24 -1.06
N ILE A 96 -12.47 5.21 -1.04
CA ILE A 96 -11.72 4.03 -1.47
C ILE A 96 -11.94 2.88 -0.49
N GLY A 97 -12.02 3.18 0.81
CA GLY A 97 -12.27 2.18 1.83
C GLY A 97 -13.62 1.48 1.71
N ASN A 98 -14.55 2.03 0.93
CA ASN A 98 -15.87 1.44 0.69
C ASN A 98 -15.95 0.67 -0.62
N MET A 99 -14.83 0.40 -1.23
CA MET A 99 -14.73 -0.35 -2.48
C MET A 99 -15.27 -1.76 -2.30
N SER A 100 -16.19 -2.17 -3.16
CA SER A 100 -16.68 -3.54 -3.15
C SER A 100 -15.75 -4.43 -3.97
N GLU A 101 -15.88 -5.75 -3.79
CA GLU A 101 -15.07 -6.70 -4.53
C GLU A 101 -15.24 -6.58 -6.03
N ASN A 102 -16.38 -6.12 -6.49
CA ASN A 102 -16.69 -6.04 -7.91
C ASN A 102 -16.52 -4.64 -8.49
N ALA A 103 -16.00 -3.69 -7.71
CA ALA A 103 -15.95 -2.30 -8.13
C ALA A 103 -15.01 -2.04 -9.30
N TYR A 104 -14.03 -2.90 -9.52
CA TYR A 104 -13.06 -2.75 -10.59
C TYR A 104 -13.22 -3.75 -11.72
N GLU A 105 -14.23 -4.57 -11.65
CA GLU A 105 -14.55 -5.52 -12.72
C GLU A 105 -15.32 -4.84 -13.88
#